data_4d45f3c248dc54cb7cabbb65de7706ac
#
_entry.id   4d45f3c248dc54cb7cabbb65de7706ac
#
_cell.length_a   1.000
_cell.length_b   1.000
_cell.length_c   1.000
_cell.angle_alpha   90.00
_cell.angle_beta   90.00
_cell.angle_gamma   90.00
#
_symmetry.space_group_name_H-M   'P 1'
#
loop_
_entity.id
_entity.type
_entity.pdbx_description
1 polymer ?
#
loop_
_entity_poly.entity_id
_entity_poly.type
_entity_poly.pdbx_seq_one_letter_code
_entity_poly.pdbx_strand_id
1 'polypeptide(L)'
;MTLLVFAVAALWVLVLVLVTVIVVMLRQIGVLYERISPMGALMDRAGPQVGEPSPRVMAHSLTGPPVAIGGATGRAQLVFFLSPTCPVCKQLLPVLTSIRTDEKAWLDVVLASDGDEAKHLEFIGRRRLTAFPYVLSSELGMAYRVQRLPFAVLTDKTGVVRAKGLVNNREQLESLFSALSANVPSLQQYAANHAAE
;
A
#
# COMPACT_ATOMS: atom_id res chain seq x y z
N MET A 1 -28.28 -6.87 59.65
CA MET A 1 -28.89 -6.19 58.48
C MET A 1 -27.97 -5.15 57.86
N THR A 2 -27.34 -4.27 58.57
CA THR A 2 -26.41 -3.23 58.02
C THR A 2 -25.24 -3.80 57.27
N LEU A 3 -24.59 -4.85 57.74
CA LEU A 3 -23.45 -5.49 57.09
C LEU A 3 -23.83 -6.07 55.70
N LEU A 4 -25.02 -6.63 55.56
CA LEU A 4 -25.53 -7.20 54.30
C LEU A 4 -25.81 -6.06 53.28
N VAL A 5 -26.34 -4.92 53.73
CA VAL A 5 -26.58 -3.75 52.88
C VAL A 5 -25.28 -3.19 52.35
N PHE A 6 -24.23 -3.07 53.18
CA PHE A 6 -22.92 -2.64 52.77
C PHE A 6 -22.25 -3.63 51.77
N ALA A 7 -22.38 -4.94 51.98
CA ALA A 7 -21.85 -5.95 51.07
C ALA A 7 -22.53 -5.87 49.68
N VAL A 8 -23.86 -5.70 49.65
CA VAL A 8 -24.61 -5.56 48.40
C VAL A 8 -24.24 -4.24 47.69
N ALA A 9 -24.11 -3.14 48.45
CA ALA A 9 -23.69 -1.86 47.85
C ALA A 9 -22.26 -1.95 47.24
N ALA A 10 -21.33 -2.58 47.98
CA ALA A 10 -19.97 -2.79 47.45
C ALA A 10 -19.96 -3.67 46.20
N LEU A 11 -20.80 -4.72 46.14
CA LEU A 11 -20.92 -5.58 44.98
C LEU A 11 -21.45 -4.78 43.74
N TRP A 12 -22.45 -3.91 43.95
CA TRP A 12 -22.97 -3.06 42.87
C TRP A 12 -21.92 -2.07 42.34
N VAL A 13 -21.13 -1.47 43.23
CA VAL A 13 -20.03 -0.58 42.82
C VAL A 13 -18.99 -1.37 42.01
N LEU A 14 -18.62 -2.59 42.44
CA LEU A 14 -17.69 -3.44 41.70
C LEU A 14 -18.21 -3.79 40.30
N VAL A 15 -19.51 -4.13 40.18
CA VAL A 15 -20.15 -4.44 38.91
C VAL A 15 -20.13 -3.21 37.97
N LEU A 16 -20.45 -2.03 38.47
CA LEU A 16 -20.41 -0.80 37.67
C LEU A 16 -19.00 -0.47 37.19
N VAL A 17 -17.98 -0.66 38.01
CA VAL A 17 -16.58 -0.48 37.60
C VAL A 17 -16.19 -1.47 36.49
N LEU A 18 -16.54 -2.76 36.65
CA LEU A 18 -16.27 -3.77 35.64
C LEU A 18 -16.96 -3.47 34.30
N VAL A 19 -18.23 -3.08 34.33
CA VAL A 19 -18.97 -2.70 33.12
C VAL A 19 -18.31 -1.50 32.44
N THR A 20 -17.87 -0.50 33.21
CA THR A 20 -17.19 0.68 32.68
C THR A 20 -15.86 0.29 31.99
N VAL A 21 -15.07 -0.58 32.60
CA VAL A 21 -13.80 -1.10 32.02
C VAL A 21 -14.08 -1.85 30.74
N ILE A 22 -15.11 -2.72 30.71
CA ILE A 22 -15.49 -3.47 29.50
C ILE A 22 -15.88 -2.51 28.37
N VAL A 23 -16.72 -1.50 28.66
CA VAL A 23 -17.15 -0.51 27.66
C VAL A 23 -15.96 0.28 27.11
N VAL A 24 -15.02 0.69 27.97
CA VAL A 24 -13.80 1.38 27.52
C VAL A 24 -12.93 0.48 26.63
N MET A 25 -12.74 -0.80 27.00
CA MET A 25 -12.00 -1.76 26.19
C MET A 25 -12.67 -2.04 24.83
N LEU A 26 -13.99 -2.21 24.81
CA LEU A 26 -14.75 -2.38 23.56
C LEU A 26 -14.61 -1.16 22.65
N ARG A 27 -14.60 0.04 23.22
CA ARG A 27 -14.40 1.28 22.47
C ARG A 27 -12.99 1.38 21.89
N GLN A 28 -11.97 0.95 22.64
CA GLN A 28 -10.59 0.90 22.14
C GLN A 28 -10.41 -0.15 21.03
N ILE A 29 -11.05 -1.32 21.16
CA ILE A 29 -11.06 -2.36 20.11
C ILE A 29 -11.78 -1.84 18.86
N GLY A 30 -12.88 -1.12 18.99
CA GLY A 30 -13.60 -0.52 17.86
C GLY A 30 -12.74 0.47 17.06
N VAL A 31 -11.99 1.34 17.74
CA VAL A 31 -11.04 2.27 17.10
C VAL A 31 -9.85 1.55 16.44
N LEU A 32 -9.40 0.43 17.05
CA LEU A 32 -8.35 -0.40 16.47
C LEU A 32 -8.85 -1.16 15.24
N TYR A 33 -10.08 -1.66 15.25
CA TYR A 33 -10.72 -2.34 14.12
C TYR A 33 -10.95 -1.42 12.93
N GLU A 34 -11.25 -0.15 13.16
CA GLU A 34 -11.37 0.86 12.11
C GLU A 34 -10.01 1.18 11.44
N ARG A 35 -8.90 0.99 12.17
CA ARG A 35 -7.54 1.18 11.65
C ARG A 35 -6.93 -0.07 11.01
N ILE A 36 -7.44 -1.25 11.35
CA ILE A 36 -7.06 -2.51 10.72
C ILE A 36 -8.15 -2.83 9.68
N SER A 37 -8.06 -2.20 8.52
CA SER A 37 -8.81 -2.68 7.36
C SER A 37 -8.43 -4.15 7.14
N PRO A 38 -9.39 -5.09 7.08
CA PRO A 38 -9.06 -6.51 6.95
C PRO A 38 -8.23 -6.69 5.69
N MET A 39 -6.96 -7.08 5.85
CA MET A 39 -6.00 -7.29 4.76
C MET A 39 -6.40 -8.41 3.79
N GLY A 40 -7.50 -9.13 4.06
CA GLY A 40 -8.00 -10.24 3.24
C GLY A 40 -9.15 -9.93 2.29
N ALA A 41 -9.79 -8.75 2.38
CA ALA A 41 -11.03 -8.47 1.62
C ALA A 41 -10.91 -7.38 0.56
N LEU A 42 -9.76 -6.72 0.43
CA LEU A 42 -9.53 -5.65 -0.54
C LEU A 42 -8.48 -6.06 -1.59
N MET A 43 -8.69 -7.17 -2.25
CA MET A 43 -8.27 -7.26 -3.65
C MET A 43 -9.14 -6.23 -4.38
N ASP A 44 -8.60 -5.03 -4.52
CA ASP A 44 -9.25 -3.98 -5.28
C ASP A 44 -9.43 -4.49 -6.71
N ARG A 45 -10.68 -4.91 -7.01
CA ARG A 45 -11.06 -5.37 -8.36
C ARG A 45 -11.10 -4.19 -9.34
N ALA A 46 -10.76 -3.01 -8.87
CA ALA A 46 -10.64 -1.83 -9.70
C ALA A 46 -9.31 -1.83 -10.46
N GLY A 47 -9.34 -1.38 -11.69
CA GLY A 47 -8.18 -1.30 -12.57
C GLY A 47 -7.70 -2.67 -13.10
N PRO A 48 -6.54 -2.69 -13.78
CA PRO A 48 -6.00 -3.89 -14.42
C PRO A 48 -5.73 -4.98 -13.37
N GLN A 49 -6.18 -6.19 -13.66
CA GLN A 49 -6.03 -7.31 -12.74
C GLN A 49 -4.68 -8.01 -12.92
N VAL A 50 -4.27 -8.78 -11.91
CA VAL A 50 -3.09 -9.64 -12.03
C VAL A 50 -3.31 -10.63 -13.16
N GLY A 51 -2.32 -10.74 -14.05
CA GLY A 51 -2.41 -11.51 -15.30
C GLY A 51 -2.93 -10.73 -16.51
N GLU A 52 -3.45 -9.52 -16.32
CA GLU A 52 -3.92 -8.67 -17.42
C GLU A 52 -2.81 -7.71 -17.91
N PRO A 53 -2.88 -7.27 -19.18
CA PRO A 53 -2.00 -6.20 -19.67
C PRO A 53 -2.25 -4.90 -18.91
N SER A 54 -1.18 -4.23 -18.51
CA SER A 54 -1.27 -2.91 -17.88
C SER A 54 -1.56 -1.82 -18.92
N PRO A 55 -2.34 -0.78 -18.56
CA PRO A 55 -2.56 0.37 -19.42
C PRO A 55 -1.21 1.04 -19.75
N ARG A 56 -0.98 1.35 -21.03
CA ARG A 56 0.22 2.08 -21.44
C ARG A 56 -0.08 3.58 -21.43
N VAL A 57 0.66 4.31 -20.62
CA VAL A 57 0.56 5.76 -20.50
C VAL A 57 1.93 6.38 -20.68
N MET A 58 2.06 7.36 -21.57
CA MET A 58 3.25 8.21 -21.66
C MET A 58 3.05 9.39 -20.73
N ALA A 59 3.90 9.51 -19.72
CA ALA A 59 3.75 10.55 -18.72
C ALA A 59 5.01 11.42 -18.61
N HIS A 60 4.78 12.71 -18.38
CA HIS A 60 5.86 13.66 -18.12
C HIS A 60 6.43 13.44 -16.73
N SER A 61 7.75 13.35 -16.63
CA SER A 61 8.46 13.23 -15.35
C SER A 61 8.97 14.59 -14.88
N LEU A 62 8.75 14.91 -13.61
CA LEU A 62 9.28 16.13 -12.97
C LEU A 62 10.80 16.05 -12.71
N THR A 63 11.39 14.86 -12.82
CA THR A 63 12.80 14.62 -12.48
C THR A 63 13.67 14.22 -13.68
N GLY A 64 13.09 14.11 -14.87
CA GLY A 64 13.82 13.67 -16.04
C GLY A 64 12.96 13.63 -17.32
N PRO A 65 13.37 12.85 -18.31
CA PRO A 65 12.63 12.72 -19.56
C PRO A 65 11.26 12.07 -19.35
N PRO A 66 10.31 12.22 -20.30
CA PRO A 66 9.06 11.48 -20.28
C PRO A 66 9.29 9.98 -20.17
N VAL A 67 8.44 9.31 -19.41
CA VAL A 67 8.56 7.87 -19.15
C VAL A 67 7.30 7.12 -19.60
N ALA A 68 7.50 5.99 -20.27
CA ALA A 68 6.42 5.05 -20.56
C ALA A 68 6.10 4.23 -19.32
N ILE A 69 4.85 4.25 -18.92
CA ILE A 69 4.36 3.48 -17.76
C ILE A 69 3.39 2.43 -18.28
N GLY A 70 3.60 1.18 -17.86
CA GLY A 70 2.82 0.05 -18.36
C GLY A 70 3.11 -0.31 -19.82
N GLY A 71 2.44 -1.35 -20.30
CA GLY A 71 2.75 -1.97 -21.58
C GLY A 71 4.13 -2.63 -21.61
N ALA A 72 4.50 -3.19 -22.75
CA ALA A 72 5.81 -3.84 -22.92
C ALA A 72 6.94 -2.80 -23.00
N THR A 73 7.69 -2.65 -21.93
CA THR A 73 8.86 -1.76 -21.84
C THR A 73 10.19 -2.50 -21.99
N GLY A 74 10.15 -3.84 -22.06
CA GLY A 74 11.35 -4.69 -22.08
C GLY A 74 11.99 -4.92 -20.72
N ARG A 75 11.52 -4.21 -19.66
CA ARG A 75 11.95 -4.35 -18.27
C ARG A 75 10.73 -4.48 -17.37
N ALA A 76 10.89 -5.11 -16.23
CA ALA A 76 9.84 -5.06 -15.21
C ALA A 76 9.73 -3.63 -14.65
N GLN A 77 8.54 -3.23 -14.23
CA GLN A 77 8.30 -1.89 -13.72
C GLN A 77 7.48 -1.93 -12.44
N LEU A 78 7.97 -1.26 -11.41
CA LEU A 78 7.25 -0.98 -10.18
C LEU A 78 6.73 0.45 -10.23
N VAL A 79 5.43 0.63 -10.33
CA VAL A 79 4.77 1.93 -10.22
C VAL A 79 4.26 2.10 -8.80
N PHE A 80 4.81 3.06 -8.08
CA PHE A 80 4.45 3.35 -6.70
C PHE A 80 3.69 4.67 -6.61
N PHE A 81 2.40 4.58 -6.33
CA PHE A 81 1.52 5.72 -6.15
C PHE A 81 1.61 6.24 -4.72
N LEU A 82 1.89 7.53 -4.59
CA LEU A 82 2.15 8.19 -3.32
C LEU A 82 1.52 9.59 -3.24
N SER A 83 1.55 10.18 -2.04
CA SER A 83 1.26 11.61 -1.85
C SER A 83 2.29 12.25 -0.90
N PRO A 84 2.66 13.52 -1.12
CA PRO A 84 3.52 14.27 -0.20
C PRO A 84 2.97 14.38 1.23
N THR A 85 1.66 14.26 1.40
CA THR A 85 0.99 14.34 2.71
C THR A 85 0.87 12.99 3.41
N CYS A 86 1.08 11.87 2.70
CA CYS A 86 0.94 10.51 3.23
C CYS A 86 2.14 10.13 4.13
N PRO A 87 1.95 9.88 5.44
CA PRO A 87 3.04 9.51 6.34
C PRO A 87 3.66 8.15 5.99
N VAL A 88 2.82 7.16 5.64
CA VAL A 88 3.26 5.79 5.28
C VAL A 88 4.09 5.82 4.00
N CYS A 89 3.67 6.62 3.00
CA CYS A 89 4.45 6.81 1.78
C CYS A 89 5.87 7.28 2.09
N LYS A 90 6.02 8.26 3.01
CA LYS A 90 7.33 8.79 3.42
C LYS A 90 8.21 7.75 4.10
N GLN A 91 7.63 6.85 4.88
CA GLN A 91 8.36 5.75 5.54
C GLN A 91 8.87 4.70 4.57
N LEU A 92 8.20 4.51 3.43
CA LEU A 92 8.58 3.54 2.41
C LEU A 92 9.62 4.05 1.41
N LEU A 93 9.87 5.35 1.32
CA LEU A 93 10.86 5.91 0.38
C LEU A 93 12.28 5.32 0.52
N PRO A 94 12.83 5.12 1.73
CA PRO A 94 14.14 4.47 1.87
C PRO A 94 14.15 3.04 1.33
N VAL A 95 13.04 2.29 1.54
CA VAL A 95 12.90 0.93 1.02
C VAL A 95 12.87 0.91 -0.50
N LEU A 96 12.12 1.84 -1.11
CA LEU A 96 12.11 1.99 -2.58
C LEU A 96 13.48 2.37 -3.14
N THR A 97 14.25 3.16 -2.39
CA THR A 97 15.63 3.51 -2.78
C THR A 97 16.54 2.29 -2.78
N SER A 98 16.45 1.43 -1.75
CA SER A 98 17.17 0.16 -1.69
C SER A 98 16.78 -0.73 -2.88
N ILE A 99 15.48 -1.01 -3.05
CA ILE A 99 14.96 -1.82 -4.15
C ILE A 99 15.45 -1.32 -5.51
N ARG A 100 15.34 -0.01 -5.77
CA ARG A 100 15.81 0.58 -7.02
C ARG A 100 17.30 0.33 -7.26
N THR A 101 18.12 0.36 -6.20
CA THR A 101 19.56 0.16 -6.28
C THR A 101 19.90 -1.32 -6.49
N ASP A 102 19.26 -2.18 -5.71
CA ASP A 102 19.54 -3.61 -5.67
C ASP A 102 19.02 -4.31 -6.94
N GLU A 103 17.85 -3.91 -7.43
CA GLU A 103 17.15 -4.54 -8.55
C GLU A 103 17.32 -3.77 -9.89
N LYS A 104 18.24 -2.81 -9.95
CA LYS A 104 18.46 -1.94 -11.14
C LYS A 104 18.72 -2.70 -12.44
N ALA A 105 19.18 -3.93 -12.38
CA ALA A 105 19.50 -4.74 -13.56
C ALA A 105 18.26 -5.11 -14.39
N TRP A 106 17.11 -5.28 -13.74
CA TRP A 106 15.90 -5.79 -14.37
C TRP A 106 14.62 -4.99 -14.07
N LEU A 107 14.64 -4.14 -13.02
CA LEU A 107 13.48 -3.40 -12.53
C LEU A 107 13.67 -1.90 -12.69
N ASP A 108 12.63 -1.24 -13.19
CA ASP A 108 12.47 0.21 -13.18
C ASP A 108 11.45 0.60 -12.11
N VAL A 109 11.81 1.55 -11.24
CA VAL A 109 10.93 2.07 -10.18
C VAL A 109 10.49 3.47 -10.54
N VAL A 110 9.18 3.67 -10.69
CA VAL A 110 8.54 4.95 -11.02
C VAL A 110 7.69 5.40 -9.84
N LEU A 111 7.85 6.65 -9.43
CA LEU A 111 6.99 7.27 -8.45
C LEU A 111 5.88 8.04 -9.17
N ALA A 112 4.63 7.80 -8.78
CA ALA A 112 3.47 8.42 -9.39
C ALA A 112 2.61 9.15 -8.35
N SER A 113 2.10 10.31 -8.73
CA SER A 113 1.21 11.10 -7.87
C SER A 113 0.29 11.97 -8.73
N ASP A 114 -0.55 12.74 -8.07
CA ASP A 114 -1.40 13.77 -8.66
C ASP A 114 -1.43 15.04 -7.79
N GLY A 115 -1.95 16.14 -8.33
CA GLY A 115 -2.15 17.38 -7.59
C GLY A 115 -1.20 18.52 -7.97
N ASP A 116 -0.87 19.35 -6.99
CA ASP A 116 -0.11 20.60 -7.19
C ASP A 116 1.38 20.36 -7.42
N GLU A 117 1.89 20.75 -8.59
CA GLU A 117 3.27 20.53 -9.02
C GLU A 117 4.29 21.18 -8.06
N ALA A 118 4.03 22.39 -7.57
CA ALA A 118 4.96 23.10 -6.70
C ALA A 118 5.21 22.34 -5.38
N LYS A 119 4.16 21.74 -4.82
CA LYS A 119 4.27 20.89 -3.61
C LYS A 119 5.08 19.63 -3.87
N HIS A 120 4.93 19.06 -5.07
CA HIS A 120 5.69 17.87 -5.46
C HIS A 120 7.17 18.19 -5.70
N LEU A 121 7.50 19.30 -6.35
CA LEU A 121 8.87 19.74 -6.54
C LEU A 121 9.57 19.99 -5.19
N GLU A 122 8.89 20.64 -4.25
CA GLU A 122 9.40 20.81 -2.88
C GLU A 122 9.63 19.46 -2.17
N PHE A 123 8.68 18.53 -2.32
CA PHE A 123 8.79 17.19 -1.74
C PHE A 123 9.95 16.40 -2.35
N ILE A 124 10.12 16.43 -3.68
CA ILE A 124 11.24 15.81 -4.40
C ILE A 124 12.58 16.33 -3.87
N GLY A 125 12.71 17.64 -3.73
CA GLY A 125 13.93 18.28 -3.22
C GLY A 125 14.20 17.87 -1.76
N ARG A 126 13.22 17.98 -0.87
CA ARG A 126 13.37 17.62 0.55
C ARG A 126 13.68 16.14 0.78
N ARG A 127 13.19 15.25 -0.06
CA ARG A 127 13.37 13.79 0.07
C ARG A 127 14.44 13.23 -0.84
N ARG A 128 15.09 14.07 -1.66
CA ARG A 128 16.16 13.67 -2.60
C ARG A 128 15.70 12.59 -3.59
N LEU A 129 14.51 12.78 -4.18
CA LEU A 129 13.89 11.79 -5.06
C LEU A 129 14.27 11.97 -6.54
N THR A 130 15.24 12.81 -6.86
CA THR A 130 15.69 13.10 -8.24
C THR A 130 16.21 11.87 -8.99
N ALA A 131 16.58 10.82 -8.27
CA ALA A 131 17.01 9.56 -8.86
C ALA A 131 15.86 8.70 -9.43
N PHE A 132 14.62 9.01 -9.08
CA PHE A 132 13.44 8.30 -9.58
C PHE A 132 12.76 9.11 -10.68
N PRO A 133 12.27 8.49 -11.76
CA PRO A 133 11.22 9.12 -12.56
C PRO A 133 10.02 9.42 -11.64
N TYR A 134 9.70 10.71 -11.49
CA TYR A 134 8.59 11.17 -10.66
C TYR A 134 7.51 11.77 -11.55
N VAL A 135 6.39 11.08 -11.66
CA VAL A 135 5.31 11.42 -12.58
C VAL A 135 4.15 12.06 -11.83
N LEU A 136 3.67 13.16 -12.36
CA LEU A 136 2.46 13.83 -11.88
C LEU A 136 1.37 13.67 -12.94
N SER A 137 0.43 12.75 -12.71
CA SER A 137 -0.62 12.42 -13.69
C SER A 137 -1.86 11.82 -13.02
N SER A 138 -2.95 12.57 -13.00
CA SER A 138 -4.26 12.07 -12.60
C SER A 138 -4.80 11.03 -13.58
N GLU A 139 -4.47 11.13 -14.87
CA GLU A 139 -4.83 10.15 -15.89
C GLU A 139 -4.27 8.77 -15.54
N LEU A 140 -3.01 8.71 -15.09
CA LEU A 140 -2.37 7.47 -14.64
C LEU A 140 -3.11 6.88 -13.44
N GLY A 141 -3.41 7.69 -12.45
CA GLY A 141 -4.19 7.27 -11.29
C GLY A 141 -5.55 6.70 -11.66
N MET A 142 -6.24 7.33 -12.62
CA MET A 142 -7.52 6.86 -13.15
C MET A 142 -7.39 5.57 -13.96
N ALA A 143 -6.37 5.47 -14.83
CA ALA A 143 -6.12 4.27 -15.64
C ALA A 143 -5.89 3.03 -14.77
N TYR A 144 -5.16 3.20 -13.68
CA TYR A 144 -4.90 2.13 -12.69
C TYR A 144 -5.98 2.05 -11.60
N ARG A 145 -6.97 2.95 -11.61
CA ARG A 145 -8.07 3.07 -10.63
C ARG A 145 -7.59 3.07 -9.19
N VAL A 146 -6.55 3.83 -8.92
CA VAL A 146 -5.97 3.97 -7.59
C VAL A 146 -6.91 4.77 -6.68
N GLN A 147 -7.42 4.16 -5.62
CA GLN A 147 -8.37 4.79 -4.69
C GLN A 147 -7.74 5.14 -3.34
N ARG A 148 -6.65 4.46 -2.96
CA ARG A 148 -5.99 4.63 -1.66
C ARG A 148 -4.48 4.60 -1.83
N LEU A 149 -3.77 5.30 -0.93
CA LEU A 149 -2.31 5.41 -0.94
C LEU A 149 -1.71 4.91 0.38
N PRO A 150 -0.48 4.38 0.33
CA PRO A 150 0.32 4.08 -0.86
C PRO A 150 -0.18 2.83 -1.60
N PHE A 151 -0.11 2.86 -2.91
CA PHE A 151 -0.48 1.74 -3.77
C PHE A 151 0.66 1.39 -4.70
N ALA A 152 0.90 0.12 -4.95
CA ALA A 152 1.95 -0.34 -5.84
C ALA A 152 1.41 -1.29 -6.90
N VAL A 153 1.94 -1.20 -8.11
CA VAL A 153 1.68 -2.11 -9.21
C VAL A 153 3.01 -2.57 -9.78
N LEU A 154 3.20 -3.88 -9.83
CA LEU A 154 4.38 -4.52 -10.42
C LEU A 154 3.98 -5.18 -11.73
N THR A 155 4.65 -4.79 -12.82
CA THR A 155 4.48 -5.39 -14.14
C THR A 155 5.78 -6.11 -14.55
N ASP A 156 5.64 -7.13 -15.36
CA ASP A 156 6.79 -7.77 -15.99
C ASP A 156 7.27 -7.00 -17.24
N LYS A 157 8.32 -7.52 -17.88
CA LYS A 157 8.91 -6.95 -19.10
C LYS A 157 7.95 -6.88 -20.30
N THR A 158 6.90 -7.69 -20.29
CA THR A 158 5.85 -7.71 -21.33
C THR A 158 4.69 -6.77 -21.00
N GLY A 159 4.72 -6.13 -19.83
CA GLY A 159 3.69 -5.21 -19.38
C GLY A 159 2.47 -5.88 -18.75
N VAL A 160 2.58 -7.15 -18.39
CA VAL A 160 1.52 -7.86 -17.67
C VAL A 160 1.64 -7.57 -16.18
N VAL A 161 0.53 -7.23 -15.54
CA VAL A 161 0.48 -7.01 -14.08
C VAL A 161 0.74 -8.33 -13.36
N ARG A 162 1.77 -8.37 -12.53
CA ARG A 162 2.16 -9.55 -11.74
C ARG A 162 1.75 -9.46 -10.29
N ALA A 163 1.75 -8.25 -9.75
CA ALA A 163 1.25 -7.97 -8.41
C ALA A 163 0.73 -6.54 -8.32
N LYS A 164 -0.24 -6.32 -7.46
CA LYS A 164 -0.73 -4.97 -7.12
C LYS A 164 -1.35 -4.96 -5.74
N GLY A 165 -1.35 -3.82 -5.09
CA GLY A 165 -2.03 -3.67 -3.81
C GLY A 165 -1.60 -2.46 -3.00
N LEU A 166 -2.29 -2.27 -1.88
CA LEU A 166 -1.90 -1.33 -0.84
C LEU A 166 -0.65 -1.83 -0.14
N VAL A 167 0.30 -0.92 0.12
CA VAL A 167 1.58 -1.24 0.72
C VAL A 167 1.80 -0.37 1.95
N ASN A 168 1.62 -0.93 3.14
CA ASN A 168 1.72 -0.19 4.39
C ASN A 168 3.08 -0.38 5.10
N ASN A 169 3.87 -1.37 4.71
CA ASN A 169 5.16 -1.68 5.30
C ASN A 169 6.11 -2.29 4.27
N ARG A 170 7.38 -2.46 4.70
CA ARG A 170 8.45 -3.05 3.89
C ARG A 170 8.11 -4.47 3.42
N GLU A 171 7.59 -5.30 4.31
CA GLU A 171 7.29 -6.72 4.04
C GLU A 171 6.24 -6.86 2.93
N GLN A 172 5.20 -6.00 2.96
CA GLN A 172 4.18 -5.99 1.90
C GLN A 172 4.75 -5.53 0.56
N LEU A 173 5.69 -4.59 0.55
CA LEU A 173 6.36 -4.17 -0.68
C LEU A 173 7.26 -5.29 -1.23
N GLU A 174 8.02 -5.96 -0.39
CA GLU A 174 8.86 -7.09 -0.76
C GLU A 174 8.03 -8.31 -1.23
N SER A 175 6.85 -8.52 -0.65
CA SER A 175 5.96 -9.60 -1.06
C SER A 175 5.43 -9.48 -2.49
N LEU A 176 5.37 -8.26 -3.06
CA LEU A 176 5.03 -8.08 -4.48
C LEU A 176 6.07 -8.75 -5.40
N PHE A 177 7.34 -8.75 -5.01
CA PHE A 177 8.41 -9.38 -5.77
C PHE A 177 8.40 -10.90 -5.67
N SER A 178 8.00 -11.43 -4.51
CA SER A 178 7.81 -12.88 -4.33
C SER A 178 6.73 -13.43 -5.27
N ALA A 179 5.66 -12.65 -5.50
CA ALA A 179 4.62 -13.00 -6.47
C ALA A 179 5.14 -13.05 -7.92
N LEU A 180 6.10 -12.19 -8.26
CA LEU A 180 6.76 -12.20 -9.58
C LEU A 180 7.61 -13.45 -9.78
N SER A 181 8.41 -13.85 -8.79
CA SER A 181 9.30 -15.02 -8.84
C SER A 181 8.52 -16.34 -8.81
N ALA A 182 7.43 -16.40 -8.06
CA ALA A 182 6.59 -17.59 -7.92
C ALA A 182 5.64 -17.82 -9.10
N ASN A 183 5.49 -16.86 -10.03
CA ASN A 183 4.52 -16.87 -11.13
C ASN A 183 3.06 -17.11 -10.66
N VAL A 184 2.74 -16.72 -9.41
CA VAL A 184 1.44 -16.93 -8.76
C VAL A 184 0.66 -15.62 -8.78
N PRO A 185 -0.63 -15.62 -9.18
CA PRO A 185 -1.43 -14.40 -9.35
C PRO A 185 -1.68 -13.59 -8.08
N SER A 186 -1.55 -14.21 -6.89
CA SER A 186 -1.67 -13.50 -5.60
C SER A 186 -1.06 -14.30 -4.45
N LEU A 187 -0.67 -13.60 -3.36
CA LEU A 187 -0.24 -14.23 -2.12
C LEU A 187 -1.30 -15.14 -1.48
N GLN A 188 -2.58 -14.82 -1.68
CA GLN A 188 -3.68 -15.66 -1.20
C GLN A 188 -3.75 -16.98 -1.96
N GLN A 189 -3.50 -16.96 -3.26
CA GLN A 189 -3.47 -18.15 -4.09
C GLN A 189 -2.22 -19.00 -3.80
N TYR A 190 -1.08 -18.34 -3.48
CA TYR A 190 0.11 -19.01 -2.98
C TYR A 190 -0.14 -19.68 -1.62
N ALA A 191 -0.73 -18.95 -0.67
CA ALA A 191 -1.08 -19.49 0.65
C ALA A 191 -2.12 -20.62 0.57
N ALA A 192 -3.12 -20.49 -0.29
CA ALA A 192 -4.13 -21.54 -0.50
C ALA A 192 -3.53 -22.83 -1.10
N ASN A 193 -2.57 -22.69 -2.01
CA ASN A 193 -1.91 -23.83 -2.63
C ASN A 193 -0.93 -24.55 -1.67
N HIS A 194 -0.35 -23.84 -0.69
CA HIS A 194 0.57 -24.41 0.31
C HIS A 194 -0.10 -24.81 1.61
N ALA A 195 -1.36 -24.41 1.85
CA ALA A 195 -2.16 -24.89 2.98
C ALA A 195 -2.89 -26.24 2.68
N ALA A 196 -2.80 -26.73 1.45
CA ALA A 196 -3.40 -27.98 1.00
C ALA A 196 -2.39 -29.15 0.92
N GLU A 197 -1.10 -28.92 1.27
CA GLU A 197 -0.06 -29.92 1.48
C GLU A 197 0.11 -30.21 3.00
#